data_32dbaab129e7b1d39e38031f65bfeb29
#
_entry.id   32dbaab129e7b1d39e38031f65bfeb29
#
_cell.length_a   1.000
_cell.length_b   1.000
_cell.length_c   1.000
_cell.angle_alpha   90.00
_cell.angle_beta   90.00
_cell.angle_gamma   90.00
#
_symmetry.space_group_name_H-M   'P 1'
#
loop_
_entity.id
_entity.type
_entity.pdbx_description
1 polymer ?
#
loop_
_entity_poly.entity_id
_entity_poly.type
_entity_poly.pdbx_seq_one_letter_code
_entity_poly.pdbx_strand_id
1 'polypeptide(L)'
;MAQTVLDIFLVIIIAHYLIERLISNLNFRHLNDAMPASLNTIYSETDYKKSQRYRRINSSFKMITSTFLLLLILVMIGFDGFAFVNRFALEISTNPVLSALIFFAVIFSAKELITFPFAIYKTFAIDNEYGENVKSGGAFIFSMFKKWFADAVLGGGLITLAILLWTKTGKNFWLLAWAIVTVVSLIFYFLYTKVIFPKFTRHEPLDEGVEKQAILDFVHRVGIDVADVHVIQGNPPASNAKVFISGRGSEKCIVVYSSLLNDMTVAESLALIAHELGHFVLGHGHKLQK
;
A
#
# COMPACT_ATOMS: atom_id res chain seq x y z
N MET A 1 -7.93 16.85 32.56
CA MET A 1 -8.02 15.57 31.84
C MET A 1 -8.04 15.76 30.30
N ALA A 2 -8.92 16.59 29.72
CA ALA A 2 -8.91 16.85 28.26
C ALA A 2 -7.58 17.45 27.76
N GLN A 3 -7.04 18.47 28.48
CA GLN A 3 -5.75 19.06 28.13
C GLN A 3 -4.61 18.04 28.15
N THR A 4 -4.53 17.22 29.19
CA THR A 4 -3.50 16.17 29.30
C THR A 4 -3.56 15.17 28.14
N VAL A 5 -4.78 14.82 27.68
CA VAL A 5 -4.97 13.95 26.52
C VAL A 5 -4.47 14.64 25.25
N LEU A 6 -4.78 15.91 25.06
CA LEU A 6 -4.29 16.69 23.91
C LEU A 6 -2.76 16.77 23.90
N ASP A 7 -2.15 17.05 25.06
CA ASP A 7 -0.69 17.13 25.19
C ASP A 7 -0.02 15.79 24.85
N ILE A 8 -0.59 14.66 25.28
CA ILE A 8 -0.12 13.32 24.93
C ILE A 8 -0.20 13.09 23.41
N PHE A 9 -1.33 13.44 22.78
CA PHE A 9 -1.48 13.31 21.33
C PHE A 9 -0.46 14.17 20.57
N LEU A 10 -0.23 15.41 20.99
CA LEU A 10 0.79 16.28 20.40
C LEU A 10 2.18 15.68 20.50
N VAL A 11 2.56 15.18 21.68
CA VAL A 11 3.84 14.50 21.88
C VAL A 11 3.98 13.30 20.96
N ILE A 12 2.95 12.47 20.84
CA ILE A 12 2.97 11.28 19.96
C ILE A 12 3.13 11.69 18.50
N ILE A 13 2.38 12.68 18.02
CA ILE A 13 2.44 13.15 16.62
C ILE A 13 3.84 13.70 16.30
N ILE A 14 4.38 14.54 17.20
CA ILE A 14 5.70 15.14 17.00
C ILE A 14 6.80 14.07 17.09
N ALA A 15 6.73 13.17 18.07
CA ALA A 15 7.69 12.08 18.21
C ALA A 15 7.68 11.15 16.97
N HIS A 16 6.50 10.76 16.49
CA HIS A 16 6.36 9.98 15.26
C HIS A 16 7.00 10.68 14.07
N TYR A 17 6.70 11.96 13.87
CA TYR A 17 7.32 12.77 12.82
C TYR A 17 8.84 12.82 12.93
N LEU A 18 9.39 13.06 14.13
CA LEU A 18 10.83 13.11 14.35
C LEU A 18 11.51 11.76 14.07
N ILE A 19 10.91 10.66 14.50
CA ILE A 19 11.41 9.31 14.23
C ILE A 19 11.40 9.02 12.73
N GLU A 20 10.30 9.29 12.03
CA GLU A 20 10.25 9.13 10.56
C GLU A 20 11.29 10.02 9.87
N ARG A 21 11.49 11.24 10.37
CA ARG A 21 12.50 12.16 9.84
C ARG A 21 13.92 11.63 10.03
N LEU A 22 14.22 11.11 11.23
CA LEU A 22 15.52 10.53 11.54
C LEU A 22 15.81 9.33 10.59
N ILE A 23 14.88 8.39 10.48
CA ILE A 23 15.01 7.22 9.59
C ILE A 23 15.18 7.66 8.13
N SER A 24 14.35 8.59 7.67
CA SER A 24 14.43 9.12 6.30
C SER A 24 15.78 9.80 6.03
N ASN A 25 16.32 10.55 6.98
CA ASN A 25 17.62 11.23 6.83
C ASN A 25 18.78 10.22 6.81
N LEU A 26 18.74 9.19 7.65
CA LEU A 26 19.73 8.13 7.64
C LEU A 26 19.74 7.41 6.28
N ASN A 27 18.57 7.04 5.76
CA ASN A 27 18.46 6.40 4.44
C ASN A 27 18.90 7.35 3.31
N PHE A 28 18.58 8.64 3.41
CA PHE A 28 18.93 9.63 2.39
C PHE A 28 20.44 9.82 2.22
N ARG A 29 21.23 9.66 3.26
CA ARG A 29 22.69 9.75 3.20
C ARG A 29 23.30 8.68 2.31
N HIS A 30 22.72 7.48 2.28
CA HIS A 30 23.18 6.35 1.47
C HIS A 30 22.70 6.40 0.00
N LEU A 31 21.80 7.31 -0.36
CA LEU A 31 21.32 7.47 -1.74
C LEU A 31 22.36 8.11 -2.70
N ASN A 32 23.54 8.48 -2.22
CA ASN A 32 24.64 8.99 -3.05
C ASN A 32 25.81 8.02 -3.10
N ASP A 33 25.71 6.86 -2.48
CA ASP A 33 26.79 5.89 -2.45
C ASP A 33 27.06 5.40 -3.88
N ALA A 34 28.35 5.18 -4.17
CA ALA A 34 28.75 4.60 -5.45
C ALA A 34 28.14 3.19 -5.60
N MET A 35 27.90 2.78 -6.84
CA MET A 35 27.40 1.45 -7.11
C MET A 35 28.39 0.41 -6.58
N PRO A 36 27.93 -0.57 -5.75
CA PRO A 36 28.82 -1.64 -5.28
C PRO A 36 29.39 -2.43 -6.45
N ALA A 37 30.68 -2.78 -6.36
CA ALA A 37 31.38 -3.52 -7.41
C ALA A 37 30.69 -4.83 -7.80
N SER A 38 30.00 -5.47 -6.86
CA SER A 38 29.22 -6.70 -7.09
C SER A 38 28.00 -6.51 -8.01
N LEU A 39 27.57 -5.28 -8.25
CA LEU A 39 26.43 -4.98 -9.11
C LEU A 39 26.83 -4.52 -10.53
N ASN A 40 28.11 -4.30 -10.79
CA ASN A 40 28.61 -3.83 -12.08
C ASN A 40 28.30 -4.76 -13.26
N THR A 41 28.07 -6.03 -13.00
CA THR A 41 27.72 -7.04 -14.03
C THR A 41 26.20 -7.14 -14.26
N ILE A 42 25.38 -6.56 -13.38
CA ILE A 42 23.93 -6.71 -13.38
C ILE A 42 23.23 -5.40 -13.79
N TYR A 43 23.74 -4.28 -13.29
CA TYR A 43 23.17 -2.96 -13.56
C TYR A 43 24.13 -2.08 -14.33
N SER A 44 23.57 -1.28 -15.24
CA SER A 44 24.35 -0.17 -15.81
C SER A 44 24.51 0.95 -14.78
N GLU A 45 25.64 1.64 -14.80
CA GLU A 45 25.88 2.79 -13.91
C GLU A 45 24.82 3.90 -14.11
N THR A 46 24.33 4.04 -15.33
CA THR A 46 23.29 5.00 -15.70
C THR A 46 21.95 4.67 -15.06
N ASP A 47 21.52 3.41 -15.09
CA ASP A 47 20.24 2.97 -14.49
C ASP A 47 20.31 3.02 -12.98
N TYR A 48 21.46 2.65 -12.39
CA TYR A 48 21.67 2.79 -10.96
C TYR A 48 21.55 4.25 -10.52
N LYS A 49 22.23 5.18 -11.18
CA LYS A 49 22.16 6.62 -10.89
C LYS A 49 20.75 7.17 -11.10
N LYS A 50 20.04 6.74 -12.16
CA LYS A 50 18.64 7.11 -12.40
C LYS A 50 17.72 6.67 -11.25
N SER A 51 17.87 5.41 -10.80
CA SER A 51 17.10 4.87 -9.67
C SER A 51 17.40 5.60 -8.35
N GLN A 52 18.67 5.89 -8.05
CA GLN A 52 19.07 6.64 -6.87
C GLN A 52 18.50 8.07 -6.91
N ARG A 53 18.56 8.74 -8.07
CA ARG A 53 17.98 10.08 -8.25
C ARG A 53 16.47 10.08 -8.03
N TYR A 54 15.75 9.09 -8.58
CA TYR A 54 14.31 8.93 -8.36
C TYR A 54 13.97 8.77 -6.87
N ARG A 55 14.67 7.85 -6.17
CA ARG A 55 14.49 7.64 -4.73
C ARG A 55 14.76 8.91 -3.93
N ARG A 56 15.79 9.66 -4.28
CA ARG A 56 16.15 10.93 -3.63
C ARG A 56 15.05 11.98 -3.80
N ILE A 57 14.55 12.17 -5.02
CA ILE A 57 13.47 13.12 -5.30
C ILE A 57 12.19 12.72 -4.54
N ASN A 58 11.81 11.45 -4.56
CA ASN A 58 10.66 10.94 -3.82
C ASN A 58 10.81 11.13 -2.31
N SER A 59 12.00 10.86 -1.75
CA SER A 59 12.27 11.07 -0.34
C SER A 59 12.15 12.55 0.04
N SER A 60 12.75 13.44 -0.76
CA SER A 60 12.65 14.89 -0.55
C SER A 60 11.20 15.38 -0.65
N PHE A 61 10.45 14.90 -1.64
CA PHE A 61 9.04 15.25 -1.81
C PHE A 61 8.19 14.74 -0.64
N LYS A 62 8.40 13.49 -0.20
CA LYS A 62 7.74 12.94 0.99
C LYS A 62 8.06 13.79 2.23
N MET A 63 9.30 14.26 2.35
CA MET A 63 9.70 15.11 3.45
C MET A 63 8.94 16.45 3.47
N ILE A 64 8.82 17.11 2.32
CA ILE A 64 8.10 18.39 2.19
C ILE A 64 6.62 18.19 2.52
N THR A 65 5.99 17.19 1.91
CA THR A 65 4.54 16.94 2.12
C THR A 65 4.22 16.52 3.54
N SER A 66 5.04 15.69 4.18
CA SER A 66 4.82 15.29 5.58
C SER A 66 5.01 16.46 6.56
N THR A 67 5.99 17.35 6.31
CA THR A 67 6.18 18.56 7.11
C THR A 67 4.99 19.50 6.96
N PHE A 68 4.52 19.71 5.73
CA PHE A 68 3.36 20.53 5.46
C PHE A 68 2.10 20.00 6.17
N LEU A 69 1.85 18.70 6.12
CA LEU A 69 0.72 18.09 6.82
C LEU A 69 0.84 18.19 8.35
N LEU A 70 2.05 18.02 8.89
CA LEU A 70 2.26 18.25 10.33
C LEU A 70 1.92 19.68 10.71
N LEU A 71 2.43 20.67 9.97
CA LEU A 71 2.15 22.07 10.25
C LEU A 71 0.64 22.37 10.16
N LEU A 72 -0.04 21.80 9.18
CA LEU A 72 -1.48 21.94 9.04
C LEU A 72 -2.23 21.38 10.26
N ILE A 73 -1.85 20.21 10.77
CA ILE A 73 -2.45 19.63 11.97
C ILE A 73 -2.17 20.51 13.19
N LEU A 74 -0.95 21.00 13.35
CA LEU A 74 -0.59 21.89 14.46
C LEU A 74 -1.37 23.22 14.42
N VAL A 75 -1.56 23.78 13.24
CA VAL A 75 -2.40 24.98 13.05
C VAL A 75 -3.86 24.68 13.40
N MET A 76 -4.41 23.54 12.93
CA MET A 76 -5.77 23.14 13.28
C MET A 76 -5.98 22.95 14.78
N ILE A 77 -4.96 22.44 15.48
CA ILE A 77 -5.02 22.31 16.96
C ILE A 77 -4.85 23.68 17.63
N GLY A 78 -3.84 24.47 17.20
CA GLY A 78 -3.50 25.73 17.86
C GLY A 78 -4.54 26.85 17.71
N PHE A 79 -5.33 26.80 16.63
CA PHE A 79 -6.39 27.78 16.32
C PHE A 79 -7.80 27.21 16.50
N ASP A 80 -7.97 26.15 17.28
CA ASP A 80 -9.28 25.52 17.53
C ASP A 80 -10.04 25.11 16.27
N GLY A 81 -9.32 24.81 15.17
CA GLY A 81 -9.91 24.45 13.89
C GLY A 81 -10.80 23.21 13.95
N PHE A 82 -10.39 22.20 14.73
CA PHE A 82 -11.24 21.03 14.96
C PHE A 82 -12.51 21.37 15.75
N ALA A 83 -12.42 22.26 16.72
CA ALA A 83 -13.59 22.73 17.46
C ALA A 83 -14.53 23.53 16.57
N PHE A 84 -13.99 24.34 15.65
CA PHE A 84 -14.78 25.07 14.66
C PHE A 84 -15.57 24.09 13.75
N VAL A 85 -14.90 23.10 13.18
CA VAL A 85 -15.56 22.08 12.33
C VAL A 85 -16.60 21.29 13.12
N ASN A 86 -16.33 20.99 14.40
CA ASN A 86 -17.31 20.29 15.24
C ASN A 86 -18.55 21.15 15.50
N ARG A 87 -18.40 22.44 15.79
CA ARG A 87 -19.55 23.37 15.92
C ARG A 87 -20.38 23.41 14.65
N PHE A 88 -19.72 23.58 13.50
CA PHE A 88 -20.37 23.55 12.18
C PHE A 88 -21.18 22.26 11.96
N ALA A 89 -20.61 21.09 12.30
CA ALA A 89 -21.29 19.81 12.16
C ALA A 89 -22.51 19.71 13.07
N LEU A 90 -22.43 20.22 14.31
CA LEU A 90 -23.53 20.25 15.28
C LEU A 90 -24.65 21.24 14.90
N GLU A 91 -24.35 22.33 14.21
CA GLU A 91 -25.35 23.25 13.65
C GLU A 91 -26.22 22.59 12.57
N ILE A 92 -25.62 21.66 11.78
CA ILE A 92 -26.35 20.93 10.74
C ILE A 92 -27.17 19.78 11.33
N SER A 93 -26.64 19.07 12.33
CA SER A 93 -27.34 17.93 12.93
C SER A 93 -26.97 17.70 14.39
N THR A 94 -27.96 17.48 15.22
CA THR A 94 -27.81 17.04 16.63
C THR A 94 -27.72 15.53 16.78
N ASN A 95 -27.98 14.77 15.70
CA ASN A 95 -27.83 13.31 15.71
C ASN A 95 -26.32 12.95 15.81
N PRO A 96 -25.90 12.17 16.84
CA PRO A 96 -24.49 11.86 17.08
C PRO A 96 -23.77 11.19 15.88
N VAL A 97 -24.47 10.34 15.15
CA VAL A 97 -23.90 9.66 13.98
C VAL A 97 -23.73 10.66 12.83
N LEU A 98 -24.77 11.43 12.55
CA LEU A 98 -24.75 12.35 11.41
C LEU A 98 -23.78 13.52 11.63
N SER A 99 -23.74 14.10 12.84
CA SER A 99 -22.78 15.16 13.16
C SER A 99 -21.33 14.68 13.04
N ALA A 100 -21.03 13.46 13.51
CA ALA A 100 -19.70 12.90 13.34
C ALA A 100 -19.36 12.61 11.87
N LEU A 101 -20.30 12.08 11.09
CA LEU A 101 -20.09 11.87 9.65
C LEU A 101 -19.81 13.20 8.94
N ILE A 102 -20.56 14.27 9.26
CA ILE A 102 -20.31 15.61 8.70
C ILE A 102 -18.92 16.12 9.12
N PHE A 103 -18.57 16.02 10.40
CA PHE A 103 -17.27 16.42 10.90
C PHE A 103 -16.13 15.74 10.13
N PHE A 104 -16.15 14.42 10.04
CA PHE A 104 -15.09 13.69 9.34
C PHE A 104 -15.12 13.90 7.83
N ALA A 105 -16.30 14.08 7.23
CA ALA A 105 -16.42 14.41 5.81
C ALA A 105 -15.78 15.76 5.48
N VAL A 106 -15.98 16.78 6.32
CA VAL A 106 -15.35 18.10 6.15
C VAL A 106 -13.83 17.99 6.28
N ILE A 107 -13.33 17.35 7.35
CA ILE A 107 -11.88 17.16 7.55
C ILE A 107 -11.24 16.36 6.41
N PHE A 108 -11.87 15.26 6.00
CA PHE A 108 -11.40 14.44 4.90
C PHE A 108 -11.36 15.22 3.57
N SER A 109 -12.45 15.91 3.24
CA SER A 109 -12.54 16.68 2.00
C SER A 109 -11.53 17.82 1.97
N ALA A 110 -11.36 18.54 3.08
CA ALA A 110 -10.37 19.60 3.20
C ALA A 110 -8.94 19.04 3.02
N LYS A 111 -8.61 17.93 3.70
CA LYS A 111 -7.31 17.26 3.56
C LYS A 111 -7.06 16.80 2.12
N GLU A 112 -8.01 16.14 1.47
CA GLU A 112 -7.86 15.68 0.09
C GLU A 112 -7.71 16.85 -0.88
N LEU A 113 -8.49 17.93 -0.73
CA LEU A 113 -8.37 19.13 -1.55
C LEU A 113 -6.99 19.81 -1.40
N ILE A 114 -6.50 19.95 -0.17
CA ILE A 114 -5.20 20.55 0.12
C ILE A 114 -4.04 19.68 -0.40
N THR A 115 -4.18 18.35 -0.34
CA THR A 115 -3.14 17.42 -0.80
C THR A 115 -3.21 17.12 -2.30
N PHE A 116 -4.28 17.48 -2.97
CA PHE A 116 -4.49 17.25 -4.40
C PHE A 116 -3.37 17.80 -5.32
N PRO A 117 -2.88 19.05 -5.14
CA PRO A 117 -1.76 19.56 -5.93
C PRO A 117 -0.48 18.72 -5.77
N PHE A 118 -0.22 18.25 -4.57
CA PHE A 118 0.94 17.36 -4.31
C PHE A 118 0.80 16.02 -5.04
N ALA A 119 -0.41 15.45 -5.07
CA ALA A 119 -0.67 14.20 -5.78
C ALA A 119 -0.50 14.36 -7.30
N ILE A 120 -0.96 15.48 -7.87
CA ILE A 120 -0.75 15.83 -9.30
C ILE A 120 0.76 15.95 -9.58
N TYR A 121 1.47 16.74 -8.79
CA TYR A 121 2.90 16.97 -8.99
C TYR A 121 3.69 15.66 -8.89
N LYS A 122 3.38 14.83 -7.88
CA LYS A 122 4.02 13.53 -7.75
C LYS A 122 3.81 12.67 -8.99
N THR A 123 2.56 12.52 -9.44
CA THR A 123 2.22 11.60 -10.53
C THR A 123 2.72 12.10 -11.88
N PHE A 124 2.53 13.38 -12.21
CA PHE A 124 2.80 13.89 -13.56
C PHE A 124 4.18 14.53 -13.71
N ALA A 125 4.79 15.05 -12.65
CA ALA A 125 6.13 15.59 -12.73
C ALA A 125 7.18 14.56 -12.31
N ILE A 126 7.04 13.92 -11.13
CA ILE A 126 8.07 13.02 -10.60
C ILE A 126 7.95 11.62 -11.25
N ASP A 127 6.81 10.94 -11.06
CA ASP A 127 6.68 9.53 -11.48
C ASP A 127 6.73 9.38 -13.01
N ASN A 128 6.21 10.35 -13.75
CA ASN A 128 6.23 10.35 -15.22
C ASN A 128 7.64 10.56 -15.81
N GLU A 129 8.47 11.43 -15.21
CA GLU A 129 9.87 11.66 -15.64
C GLU A 129 10.70 10.36 -15.58
N TYR A 130 10.38 9.48 -14.63
CA TYR A 130 11.12 8.23 -14.42
C TYR A 130 10.47 6.98 -15.04
N GLY A 131 9.30 7.14 -15.69
CA GLY A 131 8.58 6.04 -16.35
C GLY A 131 7.83 5.10 -15.39
N GLU A 132 7.69 5.48 -14.11
CA GLU A 132 7.02 4.66 -13.08
C GLU A 132 5.50 4.68 -13.21
N ASN A 133 4.92 5.68 -13.90
CA ASN A 133 3.47 5.77 -14.02
C ASN A 133 3.03 6.57 -15.25
N VAL A 134 2.50 5.90 -16.26
CA VAL A 134 1.93 6.54 -17.46
C VAL A 134 0.40 6.53 -17.37
N LYS A 135 -0.16 7.12 -16.30
CA LYS A 135 -1.61 7.32 -16.25
C LYS A 135 -2.00 8.56 -17.05
N SER A 136 -3.02 8.41 -17.91
CA SER A 136 -3.66 9.58 -18.49
C SER A 136 -4.34 10.44 -17.40
N GLY A 137 -4.49 11.74 -17.62
CA GLY A 137 -5.15 12.63 -16.66
C GLY A 137 -6.55 12.15 -16.26
N GLY A 138 -7.33 11.64 -17.21
CA GLY A 138 -8.65 11.07 -16.92
C GLY A 138 -8.59 9.83 -16.05
N ALA A 139 -7.66 8.91 -16.30
CA ALA A 139 -7.46 7.71 -15.47
C ALA A 139 -7.00 8.06 -14.06
N PHE A 140 -6.16 9.10 -13.91
CA PHE A 140 -5.74 9.60 -12.61
C PHE A 140 -6.94 10.13 -11.82
N ILE A 141 -7.72 11.04 -12.39
CA ILE A 141 -8.92 11.61 -11.74
C ILE A 141 -9.90 10.49 -11.36
N PHE A 142 -10.20 9.58 -12.28
CA PHE A 142 -11.09 8.44 -12.00
C PHE A 142 -10.59 7.57 -10.86
N SER A 143 -9.27 7.30 -10.81
CA SER A 143 -8.68 6.54 -9.71
C SER A 143 -8.80 7.25 -8.37
N MET A 144 -8.72 8.59 -8.34
CA MET A 144 -8.93 9.38 -7.13
C MET A 144 -10.38 9.33 -6.65
N PHE A 145 -11.36 9.52 -7.55
CA PHE A 145 -12.77 9.41 -7.18
C PHE A 145 -13.10 8.02 -6.64
N LYS A 146 -12.60 6.97 -7.28
CA LYS A 146 -12.76 5.59 -6.79
C LYS A 146 -12.19 5.41 -5.38
N LYS A 147 -10.98 5.97 -5.14
CA LYS A 147 -10.36 5.94 -3.80
C LYS A 147 -11.21 6.72 -2.80
N TRP A 148 -11.62 7.94 -3.10
CA TRP A 148 -12.44 8.77 -2.20
C TRP A 148 -13.78 8.12 -1.87
N PHE A 149 -14.42 7.49 -2.85
CA PHE A 149 -15.64 6.73 -2.61
C PHE A 149 -15.40 5.55 -1.68
N ALA A 150 -14.35 4.77 -1.91
CA ALA A 150 -13.98 3.66 -1.05
C ALA A 150 -13.66 4.13 0.38
N ASP A 151 -12.87 5.19 0.53
CA ASP A 151 -12.52 5.78 1.83
C ASP A 151 -13.76 6.31 2.56
N ALA A 152 -14.72 6.95 1.85
CA ALA A 152 -15.97 7.44 2.43
C ALA A 152 -16.88 6.30 2.89
N VAL A 153 -17.01 5.24 2.10
CA VAL A 153 -17.85 4.07 2.47
C VAL A 153 -17.22 3.32 3.65
N LEU A 154 -15.94 3.00 3.58
CA LEU A 154 -15.25 2.25 4.64
C LEU A 154 -15.09 3.11 5.90
N GLY A 155 -14.57 4.32 5.76
CA GLY A 155 -14.37 5.24 6.90
C GLY A 155 -15.69 5.65 7.53
N GLY A 156 -16.67 6.07 6.73
CA GLY A 156 -18.01 6.41 7.21
C GLY A 156 -18.72 5.24 7.90
N GLY A 157 -18.60 4.03 7.34
CA GLY A 157 -19.11 2.80 7.94
C GLY A 157 -18.48 2.50 9.30
N LEU A 158 -17.16 2.61 9.41
CA LEU A 158 -16.43 2.40 10.68
C LEU A 158 -16.78 3.46 11.73
N ILE A 159 -16.89 4.73 11.35
CA ILE A 159 -17.31 5.81 12.25
C ILE A 159 -18.74 5.56 12.75
N THR A 160 -19.65 5.25 11.84
CA THR A 160 -21.05 4.93 12.18
C THR A 160 -21.10 3.76 13.17
N LEU A 161 -20.39 2.67 12.88
CA LEU A 161 -20.32 1.51 13.75
C LEU A 161 -19.77 1.87 15.14
N ALA A 162 -18.68 2.64 15.20
CA ALA A 162 -18.07 3.05 16.46
C ALA A 162 -19.05 3.87 17.33
N ILE A 163 -19.78 4.81 16.73
CA ILE A 163 -20.74 5.65 17.46
C ILE A 163 -21.96 4.83 17.91
N LEU A 164 -22.48 3.95 17.06
CA LEU A 164 -23.58 3.07 17.44
C LEU A 164 -23.19 2.12 18.58
N LEU A 165 -21.98 1.60 18.56
CA LEU A 165 -21.48 0.79 19.66
C LEU A 165 -21.32 1.62 20.94
N TRP A 166 -20.76 2.83 20.84
CA TRP A 166 -20.62 3.74 21.97
C TRP A 166 -21.97 4.05 22.61
N THR A 167 -22.96 4.42 21.80
CA THR A 167 -24.30 4.80 22.31
C THR A 167 -25.04 3.64 22.95
N LYS A 168 -24.81 2.39 22.51
CA LYS A 168 -25.49 1.19 23.03
C LYS A 168 -24.75 0.52 24.19
N THR A 169 -23.44 0.54 24.25
CA THR A 169 -22.65 -0.23 25.21
C THR A 169 -21.83 0.63 26.18
N GLY A 170 -21.86 1.96 25.99
CA GLY A 170 -21.18 2.90 26.88
C GLY A 170 -19.71 2.61 27.03
N LYS A 171 -19.20 2.49 28.26
CA LYS A 171 -17.77 2.34 28.56
C LYS A 171 -17.11 1.10 27.95
N ASN A 172 -17.88 0.06 27.64
CA ASN A 172 -17.36 -1.20 27.12
C ASN A 172 -17.32 -1.25 25.57
N PHE A 173 -17.67 -0.15 24.87
CA PHE A 173 -17.73 -0.10 23.40
C PHE A 173 -16.42 -0.51 22.74
N TRP A 174 -15.29 -0.18 23.33
CA TRP A 174 -13.97 -0.42 22.76
C TRP A 174 -13.65 -1.92 22.63
N LEU A 175 -14.11 -2.75 23.59
CA LEU A 175 -13.95 -4.22 23.51
C LEU A 175 -14.72 -4.80 22.32
N LEU A 176 -15.98 -4.37 22.15
CA LEU A 176 -16.80 -4.82 21.03
C LEU A 176 -16.27 -4.28 19.70
N ALA A 177 -15.87 -3.00 19.65
CA ALA A 177 -15.27 -2.40 18.47
C ALA A 177 -13.99 -3.16 18.07
N TRP A 178 -13.12 -3.46 19.03
CA TRP A 178 -11.90 -4.25 18.79
C TRP A 178 -12.23 -5.65 18.29
N ALA A 179 -13.17 -6.35 18.92
CA ALA A 179 -13.58 -7.69 18.51
C ALA A 179 -14.14 -7.69 17.08
N ILE A 180 -15.03 -6.74 16.74
CA ILE A 180 -15.62 -6.63 15.40
C ILE A 180 -14.55 -6.31 14.37
N VAL A 181 -13.68 -5.32 14.60
CA VAL A 181 -12.59 -4.96 13.68
C VAL A 181 -11.67 -6.15 13.47
N THR A 182 -11.33 -6.90 14.53
CA THR A 182 -10.51 -8.11 14.43
C THR A 182 -11.17 -9.17 13.56
N VAL A 183 -12.45 -9.49 13.84
CA VAL A 183 -13.20 -10.48 13.06
C VAL A 183 -13.34 -10.06 11.60
N VAL A 184 -13.70 -8.81 11.34
CA VAL A 184 -13.82 -8.26 9.99
C VAL A 184 -12.46 -8.31 9.27
N SER A 185 -11.38 -7.92 9.93
CA SER A 185 -10.02 -7.98 9.36
C SER A 185 -9.62 -9.42 9.01
N LEU A 186 -9.94 -10.39 9.87
CA LEU A 186 -9.69 -11.81 9.59
C LEU A 186 -10.54 -12.31 8.42
N ILE A 187 -11.82 -11.93 8.35
CA ILE A 187 -12.70 -12.29 7.22
C ILE A 187 -12.14 -11.68 5.92
N PHE A 188 -11.77 -10.39 5.93
CA PHE A 188 -11.16 -9.75 4.76
C PHE A 188 -9.84 -10.40 4.36
N TYR A 189 -8.99 -10.74 5.32
CA TYR A 189 -7.75 -11.46 5.06
C TYR A 189 -8.02 -12.81 4.37
N PHE A 190 -8.96 -13.61 4.89
CA PHE A 190 -9.33 -14.89 4.29
C PHE A 190 -10.01 -14.74 2.92
N LEU A 191 -10.92 -13.77 2.77
CA LEU A 191 -11.59 -13.49 1.49
C LEU A 191 -10.60 -12.98 0.44
N TYR A 192 -9.72 -12.05 0.83
CA TYR A 192 -8.73 -11.50 -0.08
C TYR A 192 -7.78 -12.56 -0.59
N THR A 193 -7.20 -13.36 0.31
CA THR A 193 -6.20 -14.36 -0.06
C THR A 193 -6.80 -15.57 -0.80
N LYS A 194 -8.05 -15.96 -0.49
CA LYS A 194 -8.65 -17.19 -1.02
C LYS A 194 -9.63 -16.99 -2.17
N VAL A 195 -10.24 -15.80 -2.26
CA VAL A 195 -11.34 -15.56 -3.23
C VAL A 195 -11.03 -14.39 -4.15
N ILE A 196 -10.63 -13.25 -3.57
CA ILE A 196 -10.48 -12.02 -4.34
C ILE A 196 -9.22 -12.11 -5.20
N PHE A 197 -8.07 -12.41 -4.59
CA PHE A 197 -6.81 -12.46 -5.29
C PHE A 197 -6.81 -13.47 -6.47
N PRO A 198 -7.23 -14.73 -6.31
CA PRO A 198 -7.27 -15.67 -7.43
C PRO A 198 -8.28 -15.31 -8.52
N LYS A 199 -9.44 -14.69 -8.17
CA LYS A 199 -10.49 -14.37 -9.15
C LYS A 199 -10.26 -13.06 -9.90
N PHE A 200 -9.57 -12.08 -9.27
CA PHE A 200 -9.33 -10.78 -9.88
C PHE A 200 -8.01 -10.68 -10.63
N THR A 201 -7.09 -11.59 -10.39
CA THR A 201 -5.88 -11.72 -11.20
C THR A 201 -6.24 -12.61 -12.39
N ARG A 202 -6.64 -12.02 -13.52
CA ARG A 202 -6.82 -12.75 -14.77
C ARG A 202 -5.46 -13.28 -15.21
N HIS A 203 -5.24 -14.54 -14.99
CA HIS A 203 -4.08 -15.26 -15.51
C HIS A 203 -4.55 -16.31 -16.52
N GLU A 204 -3.84 -16.39 -17.62
CA GLU A 204 -4.07 -17.35 -18.69
C GLU A 204 -2.99 -18.43 -18.60
N PRO A 205 -3.26 -19.68 -19.00
CA PRO A 205 -2.20 -20.68 -19.12
C PRO A 205 -1.08 -20.14 -20.01
N LEU A 206 0.17 -20.37 -19.60
CA LEU A 206 1.32 -20.03 -20.44
C LEU A 206 1.33 -20.97 -21.65
N ASP A 207 1.56 -20.39 -22.83
CA ASP A 207 1.66 -21.16 -24.06
C ASP A 207 2.77 -22.23 -23.97
N GLU A 208 2.56 -23.34 -24.66
CA GLU A 208 3.57 -24.39 -24.71
C GLU A 208 4.85 -23.89 -25.37
N GLY A 209 5.97 -24.06 -24.67
CA GLY A 209 7.27 -23.54 -25.11
C GLY A 209 8.40 -23.94 -24.18
N VAL A 210 9.60 -23.49 -24.53
CA VAL A 210 10.82 -23.79 -23.77
C VAL A 210 10.74 -23.26 -22.34
N GLU A 211 10.17 -22.05 -22.15
CA GLU A 211 10.00 -21.42 -20.85
C GLU A 211 9.09 -22.22 -19.94
N LYS A 212 7.91 -22.62 -20.43
CA LYS A 212 6.93 -23.40 -19.65
C LYS A 212 7.53 -24.74 -19.21
N GLN A 213 8.17 -25.46 -20.15
CA GLN A 213 8.77 -26.75 -19.84
C GLN A 213 9.92 -26.61 -18.85
N ALA A 214 10.79 -25.62 -19.02
CA ALA A 214 11.90 -25.37 -18.09
C ALA A 214 11.40 -25.07 -16.67
N ILE A 215 10.30 -24.30 -16.54
CA ILE A 215 9.69 -23.99 -15.25
C ILE A 215 9.11 -25.26 -14.62
N LEU A 216 8.32 -26.05 -15.36
CA LEU A 216 7.71 -27.29 -14.86
C LEU A 216 8.78 -28.31 -14.44
N ASP A 217 9.81 -28.52 -15.26
CA ASP A 217 10.93 -29.43 -14.95
C ASP A 217 11.69 -29.01 -13.69
N PHE A 218 11.88 -27.70 -13.52
CA PHE A 218 12.54 -27.18 -12.33
C PHE A 218 11.70 -27.43 -11.07
N VAL A 219 10.40 -27.15 -11.14
CA VAL A 219 9.48 -27.29 -10.01
C VAL A 219 9.30 -28.75 -9.60
N HIS A 220 9.20 -29.67 -10.58
CA HIS A 220 9.17 -31.09 -10.32
C HIS A 220 10.45 -31.59 -9.65
N ARG A 221 11.62 -31.10 -10.09
CA ARG A 221 12.92 -31.44 -9.44
C ARG A 221 12.99 -30.99 -7.98
N VAL A 222 12.35 -29.86 -7.64
CA VAL A 222 12.31 -29.33 -6.28
C VAL A 222 11.23 -30.07 -5.43
N GLY A 223 10.43 -30.96 -6.03
CA GLY A 223 9.42 -31.74 -5.34
C GLY A 223 8.14 -30.98 -5.01
N ILE A 224 7.84 -29.92 -5.78
CA ILE A 224 6.60 -29.17 -5.64
C ILE A 224 5.63 -29.64 -6.74
N ASP A 225 4.44 -30.06 -6.31
CA ASP A 225 3.39 -30.44 -7.22
C ASP A 225 2.59 -29.20 -7.64
N VAL A 226 2.61 -28.88 -8.93
CA VAL A 226 1.86 -27.79 -9.57
C VAL A 226 1.14 -28.31 -10.80
N ALA A 227 -0.08 -27.84 -11.00
CA ALA A 227 -0.91 -28.25 -12.12
C ALA A 227 -0.45 -27.61 -13.44
N ASP A 228 -0.06 -26.32 -13.42
CA ASP A 228 0.32 -25.59 -14.63
C ASP A 228 1.08 -24.29 -14.29
N VAL A 229 1.61 -23.65 -15.35
CA VAL A 229 2.20 -22.30 -15.31
C VAL A 229 1.24 -21.34 -16.01
N HIS A 230 0.93 -20.25 -15.35
CA HIS A 230 0.05 -19.22 -15.86
C HIS A 230 0.78 -17.89 -16.02
N VAL A 231 0.31 -17.05 -16.93
CA VAL A 231 0.87 -15.73 -17.21
C VAL A 231 -0.17 -14.63 -16.97
N ILE A 232 0.28 -13.52 -16.39
CA ILE A 232 -0.46 -12.26 -16.31
C ILE A 232 0.17 -11.29 -17.31
N GLN A 233 -0.64 -10.76 -18.21
CA GLN A 233 -0.17 -9.77 -19.18
C GLN A 233 0.16 -8.43 -18.51
N GLY A 234 1.34 -7.87 -18.83
CA GLY A 234 1.80 -6.57 -18.36
C GLY A 234 2.88 -6.62 -17.29
N ASN A 235 3.12 -5.48 -16.66
CA ASN A 235 4.09 -5.32 -15.59
C ASN A 235 3.41 -5.40 -14.22
N PRO A 236 4.04 -6.05 -13.23
CA PRO A 236 3.55 -5.98 -11.87
C PRO A 236 3.62 -4.53 -11.37
N PRO A 237 2.71 -4.12 -10.44
CA PRO A 237 2.93 -2.91 -9.66
C PRO A 237 4.31 -2.96 -9.00
N ALA A 238 5.00 -1.82 -8.92
CA ALA A 238 6.40 -1.72 -8.46
C ALA A 238 6.70 -2.39 -7.09
N SER A 239 5.66 -2.68 -6.30
CA SER A 239 5.74 -3.34 -4.98
C SER A 239 5.45 -4.84 -5.00
N ASN A 240 5.07 -5.43 -6.13
CA ASN A 240 4.61 -6.81 -6.18
C ASN A 240 5.68 -7.75 -6.74
N ALA A 241 5.72 -8.97 -6.20
CA ALA A 241 6.54 -10.05 -6.74
C ALA A 241 6.16 -10.33 -8.21
N LYS A 242 7.17 -10.53 -9.05
CA LYS A 242 6.98 -10.88 -10.46
C LYS A 242 6.51 -12.32 -10.67
N VAL A 243 6.56 -13.13 -9.61
CA VAL A 243 6.16 -14.55 -9.57
C VAL A 243 5.45 -14.82 -8.27
N PHE A 244 4.42 -15.65 -8.29
CA PHE A 244 3.76 -16.15 -7.08
C PHE A 244 3.06 -17.48 -7.36
N ILE A 245 2.75 -18.22 -6.28
CA ILE A 245 1.98 -19.45 -6.36
C ILE A 245 0.52 -19.15 -6.07
N SER A 246 -0.37 -19.56 -6.96
CA SER A 246 -1.82 -19.47 -6.82
C SER A 246 -2.45 -20.86 -6.75
N GLY A 247 -3.68 -20.95 -6.21
CA GLY A 247 -4.38 -22.23 -6.10
C GLY A 247 -4.09 -23.00 -4.81
N ARG A 248 -4.75 -24.14 -4.63
CA ARG A 248 -4.65 -24.99 -3.42
C ARG A 248 -4.71 -26.47 -3.76
N GLY A 249 -3.98 -27.28 -3.01
CA GLY A 249 -3.94 -28.73 -3.22
C GLY A 249 -3.34 -29.07 -4.57
N SER A 250 -4.04 -29.86 -5.36
CA SER A 250 -3.67 -30.30 -6.73
C SER A 250 -3.89 -29.22 -7.81
N GLU A 251 -4.55 -28.10 -7.48
CA GLU A 251 -4.82 -27.01 -8.43
C GLU A 251 -3.80 -25.85 -8.28
N LYS A 252 -2.67 -26.09 -7.66
CA LYS A 252 -1.62 -25.07 -7.55
C LYS A 252 -1.06 -24.77 -8.93
N CYS A 253 -0.92 -23.49 -9.25
CA CYS A 253 -0.23 -23.02 -10.43
C CYS A 253 0.81 -21.97 -10.06
N ILE A 254 1.87 -21.90 -10.86
CA ILE A 254 2.83 -20.79 -10.80
C ILE A 254 2.30 -19.71 -11.72
N VAL A 255 2.22 -18.49 -11.19
CA VAL A 255 1.79 -17.33 -11.96
C VAL A 255 2.97 -16.40 -12.13
N VAL A 256 3.29 -16.08 -13.38
CA VAL A 256 4.37 -15.16 -13.75
C VAL A 256 3.81 -13.96 -14.51
N TYR A 257 4.46 -12.81 -14.41
CA TYR A 257 4.12 -11.69 -15.27
C TYR A 257 4.84 -11.80 -16.62
N SER A 258 4.18 -11.43 -17.72
CA SER A 258 4.75 -11.51 -19.07
C SER A 258 6.02 -10.67 -19.22
N SER A 259 6.13 -9.55 -18.49
CA SER A 259 7.36 -8.76 -18.46
C SER A 259 8.57 -9.53 -17.93
N LEU A 260 8.38 -10.49 -17.02
CA LEU A 260 9.47 -11.34 -16.55
C LEU A 260 10.03 -12.19 -17.71
N LEU A 261 9.15 -12.85 -18.45
CA LEU A 261 9.53 -13.74 -19.54
C LEU A 261 10.11 -12.99 -20.74
N ASN A 262 9.64 -11.73 -20.97
CA ASN A 262 10.13 -10.91 -22.08
C ASN A 262 11.47 -10.23 -21.80
N ASP A 263 11.72 -9.88 -20.53
CA ASP A 263 12.89 -9.06 -20.14
C ASP A 263 14.07 -9.92 -19.65
N MET A 264 13.86 -11.21 -19.40
CA MET A 264 14.84 -12.11 -18.80
C MET A 264 15.06 -13.37 -19.64
N THR A 265 16.26 -13.91 -19.56
CA THR A 265 16.54 -15.25 -20.11
C THR A 265 15.84 -16.33 -19.29
N VAL A 266 15.66 -17.52 -19.84
CA VAL A 266 15.06 -18.66 -19.14
C VAL A 266 15.79 -18.96 -17.82
N ALA A 267 17.12 -18.88 -17.80
CA ALA A 267 17.91 -19.14 -16.60
C ALA A 267 17.69 -18.08 -15.50
N GLU A 268 17.58 -16.81 -15.88
CA GLU A 268 17.29 -15.71 -14.94
C GLU A 268 15.87 -15.80 -14.39
N SER A 269 14.89 -16.11 -15.25
CA SER A 269 13.51 -16.37 -14.86
C SER A 269 13.41 -17.53 -13.86
N LEU A 270 14.12 -18.63 -14.13
CA LEU A 270 14.19 -19.77 -13.21
C LEU A 270 14.82 -19.42 -11.86
N ALA A 271 15.86 -18.59 -11.85
CA ALA A 271 16.51 -18.16 -10.61
C ALA A 271 15.54 -17.33 -9.73
N LEU A 272 14.73 -16.45 -10.34
CA LEU A 272 13.72 -15.69 -9.61
C LEU A 272 12.58 -16.59 -9.13
N ILE A 273 12.13 -17.52 -9.97
CA ILE A 273 11.11 -18.52 -9.60
C ILE A 273 11.62 -19.37 -8.43
N ALA A 274 12.88 -19.79 -8.46
CA ALA A 274 13.51 -20.55 -7.38
C ALA A 274 13.51 -19.78 -6.06
N HIS A 275 13.76 -18.47 -6.10
CA HIS A 275 13.71 -17.60 -4.92
C HIS A 275 12.30 -17.57 -4.30
N GLU A 276 11.27 -17.35 -5.10
CA GLU A 276 9.88 -17.30 -4.64
C GLU A 276 9.38 -18.66 -4.15
N LEU A 277 9.76 -19.74 -4.85
CA LEU A 277 9.49 -21.10 -4.40
C LEU A 277 10.16 -21.42 -3.07
N GLY A 278 11.38 -20.92 -2.86
CA GLY A 278 12.08 -21.03 -1.58
C GLY A 278 11.28 -20.41 -0.43
N HIS A 279 10.71 -19.23 -0.63
CA HIS A 279 9.81 -18.61 0.36
C HIS A 279 8.57 -19.46 0.64
N PHE A 280 8.01 -20.09 -0.39
CA PHE A 280 6.85 -20.97 -0.25
C PHE A 280 7.20 -22.25 0.52
N VAL A 281 8.26 -22.97 0.13
CA VAL A 281 8.69 -24.24 0.75
C VAL A 281 9.10 -24.03 2.21
N LEU A 282 9.84 -22.97 2.51
CA LEU A 282 10.29 -22.64 3.86
C LEU A 282 9.18 -22.05 4.75
N GLY A 283 7.99 -21.85 4.19
CA GLY A 283 6.83 -21.33 4.93
C GLY A 283 7.04 -19.92 5.47
N HIS A 284 7.83 -19.08 4.78
CA HIS A 284 8.15 -17.73 5.23
C HIS A 284 6.89 -16.88 5.40
N GLY A 285 5.87 -17.05 4.54
CA GLY A 285 4.58 -16.38 4.68
C GLY A 285 3.88 -16.67 6.01
N HIS A 286 4.05 -17.87 6.58
CA HIS A 286 3.52 -18.23 7.90
C HIS A 286 4.42 -17.76 9.05
N LYS A 287 5.74 -17.66 8.82
CA LYS A 287 6.69 -17.22 9.85
C LYS A 287 6.67 -15.71 10.07
N LEU A 288 6.32 -14.93 9.05
CA LEU A 288 6.15 -13.47 9.17
C LEU A 288 4.82 -13.08 9.86
N GLN A 289 3.91 -14.03 10.08
CA GLN A 289 2.62 -13.83 10.76
C GLN A 289 2.65 -14.22 12.26
N LYS A 290 3.77 -14.73 12.77
CA LYS A 290 4.03 -14.98 14.19
C LYS A 290 4.85 -13.86 14.81
#